data_9e278aa0ae773a7b171af759a0fa5de1
#
_entry.id   9e278aa0ae773a7b171af759a0fa5de1
#
_cell.length_a   1.000
_cell.length_b   1.000
_cell.length_c   1.000
_cell.angle_alpha   90.00
_cell.angle_beta   90.00
_cell.angle_gamma   90.00
#
_symmetry.space_group_name_H-M   'P 1'
#
loop_
_entity.id
_entity.type
_entity.pdbx_description
1 polymer ?
#
loop_
_entity_poly.entity_id
_entity_poly.type
_entity_poly.pdbx_seq_one_letter_code
_entity_poly.pdbx_strand_id
1 'polypeptide(L)'
;MPATLDETTTVLPKLTNEEIARYSRHLILPEVGMEGQQKLKAAKVLCVGTGGLGAPLALYLAAAGVGTLGLIDFDVVDESNLQRQIIHSQATVGMLKVDSAEQTIKGLNKNTNVVKHNTMLTSANALEIFKDYDVVADGTDNFQTRYLVNDACVLTGKPNAYGSIFRFEGQASVFATEEGPCYRCLYPEPPPPGLVPSCAEGGVLGILPGLVGIIQATEVIKLILGIGEPLIGRLLLVDALGMSFRTLKLRKNPSCPMCGTHEIKDLIDYDQFCGIQKPTEVGPLEVASHGNVANLPVVDGIPQLSVEQLKQRLDAGDKPFILDVREPHEYQIVNLGAPLIPVGQLKQRIGEIPVGKGEEIVVHCKTGGRSQKASLALKAAGFTNVKNLAGGITGWADKVDKSLPKY
;
A
#
# COMPACT_ATOMS: atom_id res chain seq x y z
N MET A 1 -1.83 4.29 32.82
CA MET A 1 -0.76 3.26 32.78
C MET A 1 -0.74 2.75 31.37
N PRO A 2 0.42 2.52 30.69
CA PRO A 2 0.40 1.95 29.34
C PRO A 2 -0.27 0.58 29.41
N ALA A 3 -1.02 0.23 28.34
CA ALA A 3 -1.69 -1.07 28.20
C ALA A 3 -0.65 -2.18 28.37
N THR A 4 -0.56 -2.75 29.57
CA THR A 4 0.24 -3.93 29.85
C THR A 4 -0.51 -5.12 29.29
N LEU A 5 0.20 -5.98 28.53
CA LEU A 5 -0.26 -7.33 28.22
C LEU A 5 -0.80 -7.95 29.51
N ASP A 6 -2.00 -8.52 29.43
CA ASP A 6 -2.78 -9.09 30.53
C ASP A 6 -1.85 -9.84 31.53
N GLU A 7 -1.80 -9.38 32.78
CA GLU A 7 -0.97 -9.95 33.86
C GLU A 7 -1.45 -11.34 34.32
N THR A 8 -2.08 -12.12 33.44
CA THR A 8 -2.22 -13.56 33.72
C THR A 8 -0.82 -14.14 33.74
N THR A 9 -0.44 -14.76 34.83
CA THR A 9 0.85 -15.33 35.21
C THR A 9 1.41 -16.29 34.13
N THR A 10 1.70 -15.75 32.95
CA THR A 10 2.32 -16.52 31.86
C THR A 10 3.81 -16.62 32.19
N VAL A 11 4.28 -17.82 32.51
CA VAL A 11 5.72 -18.08 32.76
C VAL A 11 6.48 -17.68 31.48
N LEU A 12 7.28 -16.62 31.55
CA LEU A 12 8.07 -16.15 30.41
C LEU A 12 9.08 -17.25 29.97
N PRO A 13 9.29 -17.43 28.67
CA PRO A 13 10.18 -18.45 28.15
C PRO A 13 11.63 -18.13 28.51
N LYS A 14 12.38 -19.12 28.98
CA LYS A 14 13.80 -18.96 29.28
C LYS A 14 14.60 -18.75 27.99
N LEU A 15 15.65 -17.94 28.09
CA LEU A 15 16.62 -17.77 27.02
C LEU A 15 17.66 -18.88 27.09
N THR A 16 18.07 -19.41 25.95
CA THR A 16 19.23 -20.31 25.84
C THR A 16 20.52 -19.50 25.91
N ASN A 17 21.66 -20.17 26.15
CA ASN A 17 22.97 -19.52 26.14
C ASN A 17 23.28 -18.87 24.78
N GLU A 18 22.83 -19.46 23.66
CA GLU A 18 22.99 -18.89 22.33
C GLU A 18 22.18 -17.61 22.19
N GLU A 19 20.95 -17.57 22.69
CA GLU A 19 20.09 -16.37 22.71
C GLU A 19 20.64 -15.27 23.60
N ILE A 20 21.18 -15.63 24.77
CA ILE A 20 21.89 -14.71 25.69
C ILE A 20 23.07 -14.05 24.95
N ALA A 21 23.89 -14.84 24.26
CA ALA A 21 25.01 -14.33 23.49
C ALA A 21 24.51 -13.41 22.33
N ARG A 22 23.48 -13.84 21.61
CA ARG A 22 22.90 -13.09 20.50
C ARG A 22 22.34 -11.72 20.92
N TYR A 23 21.57 -11.71 22.00
CA TYR A 23 20.87 -10.51 22.49
C TYR A 23 21.67 -9.77 23.59
N SER A 24 22.93 -10.06 23.75
CA SER A 24 23.76 -9.47 24.81
C SER A 24 23.70 -7.94 24.84
N ARG A 25 23.59 -7.28 23.69
CA ARG A 25 23.46 -5.80 23.60
C ARG A 25 22.12 -5.28 24.13
N HIS A 26 21.04 -6.05 24.00
CA HIS A 26 19.76 -5.75 24.65
C HIS A 26 19.80 -6.01 26.13
N LEU A 27 20.43 -7.15 26.54
CA LEU A 27 20.43 -7.59 27.93
C LEU A 27 21.17 -6.64 28.88
N ILE A 28 22.16 -5.88 28.39
CA ILE A 28 22.87 -4.87 29.17
C ILE A 28 22.14 -3.51 29.29
N LEU A 29 21.06 -3.32 28.56
CA LEU A 29 20.20 -2.14 28.72
C LEU A 29 19.27 -2.38 29.92
N PRO A 30 19.32 -1.54 30.98
CA PRO A 30 18.51 -1.75 32.19
C PRO A 30 17.00 -1.82 31.89
N GLU A 31 16.54 -1.07 30.86
CA GLU A 31 15.15 -0.98 30.47
C GLU A 31 14.66 -2.25 29.73
N VAL A 32 15.58 -3.07 29.23
CA VAL A 32 15.27 -4.35 28.55
C VAL A 32 15.60 -5.51 29.47
N GLY A 33 16.86 -5.72 29.78
CA GLY A 33 17.34 -6.79 30.63
C GLY A 33 16.91 -8.20 30.19
N MET A 34 17.00 -9.15 31.11
CA MET A 34 16.56 -10.53 30.86
C MET A 34 15.04 -10.62 30.66
N GLU A 35 14.26 -9.93 31.50
CA GLU A 35 12.80 -9.97 31.48
C GLU A 35 12.27 -9.39 30.17
N GLY A 36 12.78 -8.23 29.75
CA GLY A 36 12.35 -7.61 28.48
C GLY A 36 12.65 -8.51 27.27
N GLN A 37 13.81 -9.15 27.23
CA GLN A 37 14.14 -10.08 26.15
C GLN A 37 13.28 -11.35 26.18
N GLN A 38 12.87 -11.81 27.36
CA GLN A 38 11.91 -12.90 27.51
C GLN A 38 10.51 -12.49 27.05
N LYS A 39 10.08 -11.24 27.31
CA LYS A 39 8.84 -10.67 26.78
C LYS A 39 8.86 -10.63 25.24
N LEU A 40 9.97 -10.17 24.64
CA LEU A 40 10.13 -10.19 23.18
C LEU A 40 10.02 -11.63 22.63
N LYS A 41 10.68 -12.59 23.28
CA LYS A 41 10.61 -14.01 22.88
C LYS A 41 9.21 -14.60 23.01
N ALA A 42 8.41 -14.16 23.97
CA ALA A 42 7.02 -14.60 24.13
C ALA A 42 6.08 -13.97 23.13
N ALA A 43 6.39 -12.76 22.67
CA ALA A 43 5.49 -11.93 21.87
C ALA A 43 5.21 -12.49 20.47
N LYS A 44 3.99 -12.24 20.02
CA LYS A 44 3.48 -12.57 18.69
C LYS A 44 3.07 -11.28 17.97
N VAL A 45 3.71 -10.96 16.87
CA VAL A 45 3.45 -9.74 16.10
C VAL A 45 2.95 -10.10 14.71
N LEU A 46 1.85 -9.51 14.29
CA LEU A 46 1.32 -9.64 12.94
C LEU A 46 1.81 -8.49 12.07
N CYS A 47 2.55 -8.79 11.02
CA CYS A 47 2.93 -7.84 9.99
C CYS A 47 1.95 -7.96 8.82
N VAL A 48 1.15 -6.93 8.59
CA VAL A 48 0.22 -6.87 7.46
C VAL A 48 0.94 -6.23 6.28
N GLY A 49 1.29 -7.07 5.31
CA GLY A 49 2.15 -6.72 4.17
C GLY A 49 3.65 -6.97 4.45
N THR A 50 4.32 -7.58 3.49
CA THR A 50 5.78 -7.78 3.46
C THR A 50 6.46 -6.87 2.42
N GLY A 51 5.76 -5.78 2.07
CA GLY A 51 6.20 -4.76 1.13
C GLY A 51 7.25 -3.81 1.68
N GLY A 52 7.24 -2.55 1.20
CA GLY A 52 8.27 -1.56 1.58
C GLY A 52 8.36 -1.26 3.07
N LEU A 53 7.21 -1.07 3.76
CA LEU A 53 7.15 -0.86 5.21
C LEU A 53 7.39 -2.16 5.98
N GLY A 54 6.72 -3.25 5.57
CA GLY A 54 6.80 -4.55 6.24
C GLY A 54 8.19 -5.18 6.18
N ALA A 55 8.97 -4.93 5.14
CA ALA A 55 10.31 -5.47 4.97
C ALA A 55 11.27 -5.10 6.12
N PRO A 56 11.59 -3.82 6.38
CA PRO A 56 12.45 -3.44 7.49
C PRO A 56 11.81 -3.75 8.85
N LEU A 57 10.50 -3.57 8.98
CA LEU A 57 9.73 -3.89 10.17
C LEU A 57 9.96 -5.35 10.60
N ALA A 58 9.68 -6.32 9.73
CA ALA A 58 9.82 -7.74 10.04
C ALA A 58 11.27 -8.14 10.30
N LEU A 59 12.23 -7.59 9.54
CA LEU A 59 13.65 -7.86 9.75
C LEU A 59 14.13 -7.39 11.13
N TYR A 60 13.80 -6.18 11.55
CA TYR A 60 14.22 -5.66 12.85
C TYR A 60 13.52 -6.34 14.02
N LEU A 61 12.24 -6.70 13.88
CA LEU A 61 11.55 -7.49 14.90
C LEU A 61 12.15 -8.89 15.07
N ALA A 62 12.49 -9.55 13.95
CA ALA A 62 13.20 -10.83 13.98
C ALA A 62 14.59 -10.70 14.61
N ALA A 63 15.36 -9.68 14.23
CA ALA A 63 16.67 -9.39 14.79
C ALA A 63 16.61 -9.11 16.30
N ALA A 64 15.58 -8.39 16.76
CA ALA A 64 15.33 -8.08 18.16
C ALA A 64 14.91 -9.32 18.99
N GLY A 65 14.51 -10.40 18.34
CA GLY A 65 14.15 -11.65 19.01
C GLY A 65 12.67 -11.76 19.37
N VAL A 66 11.79 -11.11 18.61
CA VAL A 66 10.35 -11.40 18.67
C VAL A 66 10.14 -12.87 18.33
N GLY A 67 9.42 -13.57 19.23
CA GLY A 67 9.32 -15.02 19.15
C GLY A 67 8.48 -15.53 17.98
N THR A 68 7.38 -14.83 17.64
CA THR A 68 6.54 -15.20 16.51
C THR A 68 6.21 -13.98 15.65
N LEU A 69 6.44 -14.10 14.36
CA LEU A 69 6.01 -13.13 13.34
C LEU A 69 4.98 -13.79 12.44
N GLY A 70 3.76 -13.25 12.44
CA GLY A 70 2.76 -13.51 11.41
C GLY A 70 3.03 -12.62 10.21
N LEU A 71 3.01 -13.16 9.03
CA LEU A 71 3.19 -12.42 7.77
C LEU A 71 1.96 -12.61 6.91
N ILE A 72 1.25 -11.54 6.60
CA ILE A 72 0.13 -11.54 5.64
C ILE A 72 0.58 -10.87 4.36
N ASP A 73 0.59 -11.60 3.28
CA ASP A 73 0.78 -11.07 1.92
C ASP A 73 0.32 -12.15 0.91
N PHE A 74 -0.24 -11.77 -0.21
CA PHE A 74 -0.70 -12.70 -1.25
C PHE A 74 0.04 -12.53 -2.58
N ASP A 75 0.91 -11.53 -2.66
CA ASP A 75 1.67 -11.21 -3.88
C ASP A 75 2.85 -12.15 -4.09
N VAL A 76 3.40 -12.07 -5.30
CA VAL A 76 4.72 -12.60 -5.65
C VAL A 76 5.75 -11.49 -5.68
N VAL A 77 7.02 -11.86 -5.48
CA VAL A 77 8.14 -10.92 -5.59
C VAL A 77 8.34 -10.53 -7.05
N ASP A 78 8.29 -9.24 -7.32
CA ASP A 78 8.61 -8.64 -8.62
C ASP A 78 9.93 -7.87 -8.54
N GLU A 79 10.70 -7.83 -9.63
CA GLU A 79 11.98 -7.14 -9.66
C GLU A 79 11.86 -5.65 -9.33
N SER A 80 10.77 -5.00 -9.75
CA SER A 80 10.46 -3.60 -9.43
C SER A 80 10.22 -3.34 -7.94
N ASN A 81 9.99 -4.40 -7.15
CA ASN A 81 9.82 -4.31 -5.71
C ASN A 81 11.16 -4.13 -4.97
N LEU A 82 12.26 -4.67 -5.52
CA LEU A 82 13.55 -4.80 -4.84
C LEU A 82 14.18 -3.45 -4.50
N GLN A 83 13.78 -2.36 -5.16
CA GLN A 83 14.27 -1.01 -4.85
C GLN A 83 13.83 -0.50 -3.45
N ARG A 84 12.84 -1.17 -2.79
CA ARG A 84 12.32 -0.78 -1.46
C ARG A 84 11.93 -1.94 -0.56
N GLN A 85 11.71 -3.14 -1.09
CA GLN A 85 11.29 -4.33 -0.32
C GLN A 85 12.49 -5.22 0.01
N ILE A 86 13.36 -4.72 0.89
CA ILE A 86 14.69 -5.29 1.18
C ILE A 86 14.69 -6.67 1.86
N ILE A 87 13.53 -7.19 2.25
CA ILE A 87 13.37 -8.56 2.75
C ILE A 87 13.41 -9.59 1.63
N HIS A 88 13.19 -9.16 0.39
CA HIS A 88 13.26 -9.97 -0.82
C HIS A 88 14.61 -9.77 -1.53
N SER A 89 14.94 -10.67 -2.44
CA SER A 89 16.20 -10.62 -3.19
C SER A 89 15.98 -11.02 -4.66
N GLN A 90 16.99 -10.75 -5.49
CA GLN A 90 16.98 -11.17 -6.90
C GLN A 90 16.75 -12.69 -7.05
N ALA A 91 17.28 -13.48 -6.11
CA ALA A 91 17.12 -14.94 -6.12
C ALA A 91 15.68 -15.40 -5.82
N THR A 92 14.83 -14.53 -5.27
CA THR A 92 13.45 -14.87 -4.88
C THR A 92 12.39 -14.23 -5.78
N VAL A 93 12.79 -13.58 -6.89
CA VAL A 93 11.84 -13.05 -7.89
C VAL A 93 10.95 -14.19 -8.41
N GLY A 94 9.63 -13.95 -8.43
CA GLY A 94 8.61 -14.95 -8.78
C GLY A 94 8.15 -15.87 -7.64
N MET A 95 8.81 -15.83 -6.47
CA MET A 95 8.39 -16.54 -5.28
C MET A 95 7.26 -15.79 -4.57
N LEU A 96 6.40 -16.48 -3.83
CA LEU A 96 5.44 -15.82 -2.92
C LEU A 96 6.18 -14.94 -1.94
N LYS A 97 5.71 -13.72 -1.70
CA LYS A 97 6.36 -12.77 -0.80
C LYS A 97 6.51 -13.32 0.61
N VAL A 98 5.51 -14.03 1.14
CA VAL A 98 5.59 -14.65 2.47
C VAL A 98 6.66 -15.73 2.58
N ASP A 99 6.90 -16.49 1.50
CA ASP A 99 7.96 -17.52 1.46
C ASP A 99 9.35 -16.91 1.37
N SER A 100 9.51 -15.91 0.52
CA SER A 100 10.74 -15.12 0.40
C SER A 100 11.10 -14.42 1.71
N ALA A 101 10.10 -13.83 2.38
CA ALA A 101 10.30 -13.17 3.68
C ALA A 101 10.69 -14.17 4.77
N GLU A 102 10.02 -15.33 4.85
CA GLU A 102 10.41 -16.40 5.78
C GLU A 102 11.86 -16.82 5.58
N GLN A 103 12.28 -17.06 4.35
CA GLN A 103 13.65 -17.45 4.03
C GLN A 103 14.65 -16.44 4.57
N THR A 104 14.42 -15.16 4.36
CA THR A 104 15.31 -14.08 4.82
C THR A 104 15.30 -13.96 6.34
N ILE A 105 14.13 -14.01 6.99
CA ILE A 105 13.99 -13.98 8.46
C ILE A 105 14.71 -15.15 9.09
N LYS A 106 14.55 -16.37 8.56
CA LYS A 106 15.25 -17.56 9.09
C LYS A 106 16.75 -17.49 8.90
N GLY A 107 17.23 -16.90 7.82
CA GLY A 107 18.64 -16.60 7.60
C GLY A 107 19.19 -15.59 8.60
N LEU A 108 18.40 -14.61 9.02
CA LEU A 108 18.77 -13.61 10.01
C LEU A 108 18.66 -14.16 11.44
N ASN A 109 17.55 -14.81 11.78
CA ASN A 109 17.30 -15.37 13.11
C ASN A 109 16.47 -16.66 13.03
N LYS A 110 17.16 -17.79 13.17
CA LYS A 110 16.54 -19.14 13.14
C LYS A 110 15.49 -19.35 14.25
N ASN A 111 15.59 -18.59 15.37
CA ASN A 111 14.75 -18.77 16.55
C ASN A 111 13.37 -18.10 16.42
N THR A 112 13.21 -17.14 15.50
CA THR A 112 11.90 -16.52 15.24
C THR A 112 10.98 -17.51 14.53
N ASN A 113 9.83 -17.83 15.11
CA ASN A 113 8.79 -18.58 14.43
C ASN A 113 8.07 -17.68 13.41
N VAL A 114 7.93 -18.15 12.16
CA VAL A 114 7.22 -17.42 11.11
C VAL A 114 5.93 -18.16 10.77
N VAL A 115 4.80 -17.47 10.92
CA VAL A 115 3.47 -17.96 10.54
C VAL A 115 3.07 -17.24 9.26
N LYS A 116 2.94 -17.98 8.17
CA LYS A 116 2.58 -17.42 6.86
C LYS A 116 1.09 -17.45 6.64
N HIS A 117 0.51 -16.31 6.31
CA HIS A 117 -0.85 -16.16 5.82
C HIS A 117 -0.80 -15.71 4.36
N ASN A 118 -0.67 -16.68 3.44
CA ASN A 118 -0.69 -16.40 1.99
C ASN A 118 -2.13 -16.14 1.54
N THR A 119 -2.65 -14.99 1.91
CA THR A 119 -4.03 -14.59 1.63
C THR A 119 -4.17 -13.08 1.63
N MET A 120 -5.13 -12.57 0.87
CA MET A 120 -5.60 -11.20 1.02
C MET A 120 -6.31 -11.04 2.36
N LEU A 121 -6.00 -9.97 3.10
CA LEU A 121 -6.74 -9.62 4.31
C LEU A 121 -8.10 -9.05 3.90
N THR A 122 -9.16 -9.62 4.47
CA THR A 122 -10.56 -9.26 4.19
C THR A 122 -11.37 -9.21 5.47
N SER A 123 -12.59 -8.66 5.41
CA SER A 123 -13.52 -8.67 6.55
C SER A 123 -13.89 -10.08 7.01
N ALA A 124 -13.76 -11.09 6.13
CA ALA A 124 -14.09 -12.48 6.47
C ALA A 124 -13.01 -13.18 7.30
N ASN A 125 -11.73 -12.78 7.20
CA ASN A 125 -10.61 -13.48 7.85
C ASN A 125 -9.86 -12.64 8.89
N ALA A 126 -10.02 -11.31 8.90
CA ALA A 126 -9.18 -10.44 9.73
C ALA A 126 -9.33 -10.71 11.24
N LEU A 127 -10.56 -10.83 11.75
CA LEU A 127 -10.78 -11.04 13.18
C LEU A 127 -10.22 -12.40 13.65
N GLU A 128 -10.36 -13.44 12.83
CA GLU A 128 -9.84 -14.77 13.14
C GLU A 128 -8.30 -14.76 13.21
N ILE A 129 -7.66 -14.09 12.27
CA ILE A 129 -6.20 -14.00 12.24
C ILE A 129 -5.68 -13.15 13.39
N PHE A 130 -6.28 -11.97 13.65
CA PHE A 130 -5.75 -10.99 14.61
C PHE A 130 -5.78 -11.48 16.06
N LYS A 131 -6.73 -12.36 16.43
CA LYS A 131 -6.84 -12.87 17.81
C LYS A 131 -5.59 -13.57 18.32
N ASP A 132 -4.81 -14.16 17.43
CA ASP A 132 -3.62 -14.96 17.77
C ASP A 132 -2.36 -14.13 18.01
N TYR A 133 -2.44 -12.80 17.85
CA TYR A 133 -1.32 -11.87 17.97
C TYR A 133 -1.53 -10.83 19.07
N ASP A 134 -0.42 -10.31 19.60
CA ASP A 134 -0.42 -9.31 20.66
C ASP A 134 -0.42 -7.89 20.10
N VAL A 135 0.28 -7.67 19.00
CA VAL A 135 0.42 -6.37 18.30
C VAL A 135 0.27 -6.60 16.81
N VAL A 136 -0.41 -5.68 16.15
CA VAL A 136 -0.50 -5.62 14.68
C VAL A 136 0.36 -4.47 14.17
N ALA A 137 1.15 -4.71 13.15
CA ALA A 137 1.95 -3.70 12.47
C ALA A 137 1.44 -3.55 11.03
N ASP A 138 0.91 -2.35 10.73
CA ASP A 138 0.28 -2.03 9.44
C ASP A 138 1.32 -1.56 8.43
N GLY A 139 1.71 -2.45 7.52
CA GLY A 139 2.61 -2.16 6.40
C GLY A 139 1.90 -1.94 5.06
N THR A 140 0.60 -1.64 5.07
CA THR A 140 -0.24 -1.53 3.88
C THR A 140 -0.10 -0.19 3.17
N ASP A 141 -0.40 -0.18 1.87
CA ASP A 141 -0.26 0.99 0.99
C ASP A 141 -1.60 1.48 0.40
N ASN A 142 -2.72 0.91 0.83
CA ASN A 142 -4.05 1.27 0.36
C ASN A 142 -5.02 1.59 1.50
N PHE A 143 -6.01 2.43 1.23
CA PHE A 143 -6.95 2.91 2.25
C PHE A 143 -7.89 1.81 2.76
N GLN A 144 -8.38 0.93 1.90
CA GLN A 144 -9.31 -0.13 2.28
C GLN A 144 -8.72 -1.01 3.37
N THR A 145 -7.49 -1.50 3.13
CA THR A 145 -6.80 -2.35 4.11
C THR A 145 -6.46 -1.59 5.38
N ARG A 146 -6.13 -0.30 5.32
CA ARG A 146 -5.88 0.52 6.52
C ARG A 146 -7.10 0.64 7.42
N TYR A 147 -8.28 0.92 6.84
CA TYR A 147 -9.52 0.95 7.62
C TYR A 147 -9.87 -0.42 8.17
N LEU A 148 -9.73 -1.47 7.38
CA LEU A 148 -9.92 -2.86 7.80
C LEU A 148 -9.00 -3.22 8.97
N VAL A 149 -7.68 -2.95 8.87
CA VAL A 149 -6.71 -3.22 9.94
C VAL A 149 -7.06 -2.44 11.19
N ASN A 150 -7.37 -1.15 11.06
CA ASN A 150 -7.76 -0.33 12.20
C ASN A 150 -8.98 -0.89 12.93
N ASP A 151 -10.04 -1.19 12.18
CA ASP A 151 -11.29 -1.64 12.76
C ASP A 151 -11.15 -3.04 13.39
N ALA A 152 -10.43 -3.94 12.73
CA ALA A 152 -10.11 -5.26 13.29
C ALA A 152 -9.27 -5.12 14.57
N CYS A 153 -8.31 -4.20 14.63
CA CYS A 153 -7.53 -3.93 15.84
C CYS A 153 -8.38 -3.41 16.99
N VAL A 154 -9.30 -2.48 16.73
CA VAL A 154 -10.22 -1.97 17.76
C VAL A 154 -11.14 -3.09 18.26
N LEU A 155 -11.73 -3.89 17.35
CA LEU A 155 -12.65 -4.97 17.72
C LEU A 155 -11.96 -6.11 18.49
N THR A 156 -10.69 -6.37 18.22
CA THR A 156 -9.92 -7.41 18.90
C THR A 156 -9.12 -6.89 20.10
N GLY A 157 -9.14 -5.57 20.38
CA GLY A 157 -8.37 -4.95 21.45
C GLY A 157 -6.85 -4.99 21.22
N LYS A 158 -6.39 -5.07 19.97
CA LYS A 158 -4.96 -5.14 19.64
C LYS A 158 -4.41 -3.78 19.22
N PRO A 159 -3.27 -3.31 19.77
CA PRO A 159 -2.65 -2.08 19.32
C PRO A 159 -2.14 -2.22 17.87
N ASN A 160 -2.30 -1.15 17.10
CA ASN A 160 -1.86 -1.04 15.71
C ASN A 160 -0.66 -0.08 15.59
N ALA A 161 0.52 -0.61 15.30
CA ALA A 161 1.67 0.20 14.92
C ALA A 161 1.54 0.63 13.45
N TYR A 162 0.96 1.80 13.25
CA TYR A 162 0.64 2.37 11.94
C TYR A 162 1.85 3.04 11.30
N GLY A 163 2.01 2.83 9.99
CA GLY A 163 2.94 3.55 9.12
C GLY A 163 2.30 3.89 7.77
N SER A 164 2.66 5.03 7.22
CA SER A 164 2.24 5.45 5.88
C SER A 164 3.32 6.26 5.21
N ILE A 165 3.41 6.17 3.90
CA ILE A 165 4.37 6.91 3.08
C ILE A 165 3.70 7.45 1.84
N PHE A 166 4.18 8.62 1.40
CA PHE A 166 3.80 9.21 0.13
C PHE A 166 4.96 10.05 -0.41
N ARG A 167 5.50 9.70 -1.58
CA ARG A 167 6.65 10.38 -2.22
C ARG A 167 7.86 10.47 -1.30
N PHE A 168 8.00 11.60 -0.57
CA PHE A 168 9.09 11.93 0.34
C PHE A 168 8.62 12.09 1.79
N GLU A 169 7.34 11.95 2.04
CA GLU A 169 6.72 12.15 3.35
C GLU A 169 6.30 10.82 3.97
N GLY A 170 6.53 10.68 5.27
CA GLY A 170 6.14 9.52 6.06
C GLY A 170 5.32 9.91 7.27
N GLN A 171 4.53 8.98 7.76
CA GLN A 171 3.73 9.12 8.98
C GLN A 171 3.84 7.86 9.81
N ALA A 172 3.88 8.00 11.13
CA ALA A 172 3.78 6.89 12.07
C ALA A 172 2.97 7.28 13.31
N SER A 173 2.24 6.30 13.84
CA SER A 173 1.44 6.45 15.07
C SER A 173 1.18 5.07 15.69
N VAL A 174 0.64 5.04 16.90
CA VAL A 174 0.05 3.85 17.51
C VAL A 174 -1.44 4.10 17.70
N PHE A 175 -2.26 3.31 17.02
CA PHE A 175 -3.72 3.38 17.07
C PHE A 175 -4.33 2.18 17.79
N ALA A 176 -5.64 2.24 18.02
CA ALA A 176 -6.45 1.16 18.56
C ALA A 176 -6.04 0.68 19.96
N THR A 177 -5.45 1.57 20.76
CA THR A 177 -5.25 1.33 22.20
C THR A 177 -6.47 1.84 22.96
N GLU A 178 -6.68 1.34 24.19
CA GLU A 178 -7.81 1.74 25.03
C GLU A 178 -7.84 3.25 25.27
N GLU A 179 -6.70 3.86 25.58
CA GLU A 179 -6.57 5.29 25.93
C GLU A 179 -6.41 6.18 24.69
N GLY A 180 -5.95 5.63 23.57
CA GLY A 180 -5.57 6.37 22.38
C GLY A 180 -6.68 6.51 21.33
N PRO A 181 -6.45 7.38 20.33
CA PRO A 181 -7.31 7.44 19.16
C PRO A 181 -7.16 6.20 18.30
N CYS A 182 -8.15 5.93 17.44
CA CYS A 182 -8.01 5.02 16.33
C CYS A 182 -7.79 5.80 15.01
N TYR A 183 -7.51 5.10 13.92
CA TYR A 183 -7.30 5.73 12.60
C TYR A 183 -8.51 6.56 12.15
N ARG A 184 -9.75 6.11 12.47
CA ARG A 184 -10.99 6.87 12.16
C ARG A 184 -11.14 8.15 12.98
N CYS A 185 -10.45 8.31 14.12
CA CYS A 185 -10.41 9.59 14.82
C CYS A 185 -9.66 10.66 14.03
N LEU A 186 -8.66 10.27 13.25
CA LEU A 186 -7.86 11.15 12.39
C LEU A 186 -8.48 11.31 11.01
N TYR A 187 -8.93 10.22 10.42
CA TYR A 187 -9.54 10.14 9.09
C TYR A 187 -10.91 9.46 9.19
N PRO A 188 -11.99 10.19 9.51
CA PRO A 188 -13.33 9.63 9.65
C PRO A 188 -13.84 8.97 8.36
N GLU A 189 -13.49 9.55 7.22
CA GLU A 189 -13.86 9.11 5.88
C GLU A 189 -12.64 8.98 4.98
N PRO A 190 -12.64 8.03 4.05
CA PRO A 190 -11.58 7.91 3.07
C PRO A 190 -11.60 9.08 2.09
N PRO A 191 -10.45 9.46 1.51
CA PRO A 191 -10.43 10.44 0.45
C PRO A 191 -11.23 9.92 -0.76
N PRO A 192 -11.90 10.83 -1.51
CA PRO A 192 -12.59 10.45 -2.74
C PRO A 192 -11.67 9.67 -3.69
N PRO A 193 -12.19 8.63 -4.39
CA PRO A 193 -11.39 7.83 -5.31
C PRO A 193 -10.61 8.66 -6.32
N GLY A 194 -9.31 8.40 -6.44
CA GLY A 194 -8.41 9.09 -7.36
C GLY A 194 -8.01 10.51 -6.95
N LEU A 195 -8.33 10.97 -5.73
CA LEU A 195 -7.79 12.23 -5.18
C LEU A 195 -6.34 12.06 -4.73
N VAL A 196 -6.04 10.93 -4.10
CA VAL A 196 -4.69 10.58 -3.66
C VAL A 196 -4.16 9.48 -4.58
N PRO A 197 -3.09 9.74 -5.37
CA PRO A 197 -2.50 8.72 -6.21
C PRO A 197 -1.88 7.61 -5.37
N SER A 198 -1.92 6.38 -5.86
CA SER A 198 -1.22 5.25 -5.26
C SER A 198 0.31 5.44 -5.30
N CYS A 199 1.05 4.67 -4.51
CA CYS A 199 2.52 4.67 -4.58
C CYS A 199 3.04 4.28 -5.98
N ALA A 200 2.28 3.46 -6.71
CA ALA A 200 2.61 3.09 -8.09
C ALA A 200 2.43 4.24 -9.08
N GLU A 201 1.55 5.19 -8.78
CA GLU A 201 1.29 6.37 -9.62
C GLU A 201 2.10 7.60 -9.19
N GLY A 202 2.22 7.80 -7.87
CA GLY A 202 2.91 8.96 -7.28
C GLY A 202 4.42 8.80 -7.18
N GLY A 203 4.92 7.58 -7.22
CA GLY A 203 6.29 7.24 -6.88
C GLY A 203 6.57 7.27 -5.38
N VAL A 204 7.66 6.67 -4.97
CA VAL A 204 8.14 6.66 -3.58
C VAL A 204 9.66 6.58 -3.54
N LEU A 205 10.29 7.40 -2.70
CA LEU A 205 11.72 7.30 -2.42
C LEU A 205 11.98 5.99 -1.67
N GLY A 206 12.71 5.04 -2.26
CA GLY A 206 12.83 3.66 -1.77
C GLY A 206 13.36 3.51 -0.35
N ILE A 207 14.15 4.47 0.16
CA ILE A 207 14.64 4.46 1.55
C ILE A 207 13.56 4.89 2.56
N LEU A 208 12.54 5.64 2.15
CA LEU A 208 11.53 6.18 3.06
C LEU A 208 10.70 5.10 3.77
N PRO A 209 10.21 4.04 3.07
CA PRO A 209 9.57 2.93 3.79
C PRO A 209 10.52 2.24 4.78
N GLY A 210 11.84 2.21 4.49
CA GLY A 210 12.85 1.76 5.45
C GLY A 210 12.82 2.55 6.74
N LEU A 211 12.87 3.88 6.64
CA LEU A 211 12.84 4.78 7.80
C LEU A 211 11.55 4.62 8.62
N VAL A 212 10.38 4.67 7.96
CA VAL A 212 9.08 4.57 8.64
C VAL A 212 8.86 3.17 9.22
N GLY A 213 9.22 2.10 8.51
CA GLY A 213 9.10 0.73 9.02
C GLY A 213 9.98 0.45 10.25
N ILE A 214 11.16 1.09 10.34
CA ILE A 214 12.01 1.03 11.54
C ILE A 214 11.34 1.76 12.71
N ILE A 215 10.70 2.91 12.47
CA ILE A 215 9.92 3.60 13.49
C ILE A 215 8.77 2.69 13.97
N GLN A 216 8.03 2.05 13.07
CA GLN A 216 6.99 1.08 13.45
C GLN A 216 7.55 -0.08 14.29
N ALA A 217 8.71 -0.65 13.91
CA ALA A 217 9.37 -1.70 14.69
C ALA A 217 9.72 -1.22 16.11
N THR A 218 10.19 0.02 16.23
CA THR A 218 10.51 0.63 17.53
C THR A 218 9.24 0.77 18.39
N GLU A 219 8.12 1.20 17.80
CA GLU A 219 6.84 1.30 18.51
C GLU A 219 6.35 -0.08 18.98
N VAL A 220 6.45 -1.10 18.12
CA VAL A 220 6.10 -2.50 18.49
C VAL A 220 6.95 -2.99 19.68
N ILE A 221 8.26 -2.74 19.66
CA ILE A 221 9.15 -3.13 20.76
C ILE A 221 8.75 -2.39 22.05
N LYS A 222 8.50 -1.09 22.01
CA LYS A 222 8.05 -0.32 23.18
C LYS A 222 6.73 -0.85 23.75
N LEU A 223 5.78 -1.19 22.89
CA LEU A 223 4.49 -1.77 23.30
C LEU A 223 4.68 -3.13 24.00
N ILE A 224 5.51 -4.03 23.44
CA ILE A 224 5.78 -5.35 24.03
C ILE A 224 6.49 -5.22 25.39
N LEU A 225 7.46 -4.34 25.48
CA LEU A 225 8.26 -4.17 26.69
C LEU A 225 7.56 -3.33 27.76
N GLY A 226 6.60 -2.50 27.38
CA GLY A 226 5.97 -1.52 28.29
C GLY A 226 6.92 -0.39 28.69
N ILE A 227 7.84 0.01 27.82
CA ILE A 227 8.87 1.03 28.11
C ILE A 227 8.74 2.26 27.22
N GLY A 228 9.34 3.36 27.70
CA GLY A 228 9.36 4.63 26.98
C GLY A 228 7.96 5.22 26.79
N GLU A 229 7.82 6.03 25.74
CA GLU A 229 6.55 6.69 25.38
C GLU A 229 6.15 6.26 23.97
N PRO A 230 5.29 5.26 23.79
CA PRO A 230 4.75 4.91 22.48
C PRO A 230 4.02 6.09 21.83
N LEU A 231 3.90 6.12 20.51
CA LEU A 231 3.21 7.17 19.75
C LEU A 231 1.68 7.15 19.92
N ILE A 232 1.19 6.72 21.07
CA ILE A 232 -0.24 6.76 21.43
C ILE A 232 -0.67 8.22 21.58
N GLY A 233 -1.72 8.62 20.86
CA GLY A 233 -2.18 10.01 20.86
C GLY A 233 -1.23 11.01 20.20
N ARG A 234 -0.29 10.52 19.38
CA ARG A 234 0.69 11.32 18.65
C ARG A 234 0.84 10.82 17.22
N LEU A 235 0.93 11.75 16.27
CA LEU A 235 1.28 11.46 14.88
C LEU A 235 2.67 12.03 14.61
N LEU A 236 3.61 11.16 14.31
CA LEU A 236 4.93 11.55 13.84
C LEU A 236 4.87 11.77 12.32
N LEU A 237 5.25 12.95 11.88
CA LEU A 237 5.44 13.29 10.47
C LEU A 237 6.94 13.30 10.16
N VAL A 238 7.31 12.68 9.06
CA VAL A 238 8.69 12.55 8.57
C VAL A 238 8.75 13.20 7.20
N ASP A 239 9.62 14.19 7.04
CA ASP A 239 9.99 14.77 5.74
C ASP A 239 11.41 14.32 5.40
N ALA A 240 11.53 13.43 4.42
CA ALA A 240 12.83 12.88 4.01
C ALA A 240 13.67 13.88 3.20
N LEU A 241 13.08 14.89 2.57
CA LEU A 241 13.85 15.91 1.86
C LEU A 241 14.47 16.93 2.82
N GLY A 242 13.69 17.40 3.77
CA GLY A 242 14.17 18.33 4.80
C GLY A 242 14.82 17.63 6.00
N MET A 243 14.82 16.28 6.05
CA MET A 243 15.23 15.47 7.21
C MET A 243 14.67 15.99 8.52
N SER A 244 13.38 16.33 8.49
CA SER A 244 12.68 16.89 9.65
C SER A 244 11.63 15.92 10.18
N PHE A 245 11.47 15.96 11.51
CA PHE A 245 10.51 15.18 12.27
C PHE A 245 9.63 16.11 13.06
N ARG A 246 8.31 15.98 12.87
CA ARG A 246 7.33 16.77 13.59
C ARG A 246 6.32 15.84 14.27
N THR A 247 6.01 16.10 15.52
CA THR A 247 5.00 15.34 16.25
C THR A 247 3.76 16.21 16.45
N LEU A 248 2.62 15.72 16.01
CA LEU A 248 1.31 16.32 16.23
C LEU A 248 0.57 15.56 17.33
N LYS A 249 -0.13 16.28 18.20
CA LYS A 249 -0.99 15.65 19.20
C LYS A 249 -2.30 15.23 18.56
N LEU A 250 -2.65 13.95 18.73
CA LEU A 250 -3.93 13.38 18.33
C LEU A 250 -4.80 13.17 19.55
N ARG A 251 -6.08 13.49 19.44
CA ARG A 251 -7.07 13.25 20.49
C ARG A 251 -8.04 12.16 20.05
N LYS A 252 -8.39 11.28 21.00
CA LYS A 252 -9.51 10.35 20.80
C LYS A 252 -10.78 11.16 20.61
N ASN A 253 -11.53 10.86 19.55
CA ASN A 253 -12.83 11.48 19.29
C ASN A 253 -13.93 10.70 20.04
N PRO A 254 -14.60 11.29 21.03
CA PRO A 254 -15.66 10.59 21.77
C PRO A 254 -16.83 10.17 20.87
N SER A 255 -17.04 10.88 19.76
CA SER A 255 -18.09 10.58 18.78
C SER A 255 -17.61 9.66 17.65
N CYS A 256 -16.40 9.10 17.75
CA CYS A 256 -15.93 8.15 16.74
C CYS A 256 -16.77 6.89 16.75
N PRO A 257 -17.41 6.49 15.64
CA PRO A 257 -18.32 5.34 15.62
C PRO A 257 -17.59 4.01 15.90
N MET A 258 -16.25 3.98 15.73
CA MET A 258 -15.46 2.77 15.97
C MET A 258 -14.96 2.67 17.42
N CYS A 259 -14.21 3.65 17.91
CA CYS A 259 -13.58 3.57 19.24
C CYS A 259 -14.20 4.49 20.29
N GLY A 260 -15.14 5.37 19.92
CA GLY A 260 -15.84 6.30 20.84
C GLY A 260 -17.21 5.78 21.24
N THR A 261 -18.17 5.81 20.31
CA THR A 261 -19.55 5.34 20.54
C THR A 261 -19.74 3.85 20.37
N HIS A 262 -18.78 3.14 19.73
CA HIS A 262 -18.83 1.71 19.43
C HIS A 262 -20.07 1.30 18.64
N GLU A 263 -20.51 2.15 17.71
CA GLU A 263 -21.62 1.85 16.79
C GLU A 263 -21.22 0.78 15.76
N ILE A 264 -19.95 0.82 15.31
CA ILE A 264 -19.40 -0.19 14.40
C ILE A 264 -18.96 -1.40 15.25
N LYS A 265 -19.72 -2.50 15.17
CA LYS A 265 -19.48 -3.73 15.94
C LYS A 265 -18.93 -4.87 15.09
N ASP A 266 -18.98 -4.73 13.78
CA ASP A 266 -18.54 -5.74 12.82
C ASP A 266 -17.72 -5.08 11.71
N LEU A 267 -16.91 -5.86 11.01
CA LEU A 267 -16.20 -5.41 9.83
C LEU A 267 -17.16 -5.21 8.66
N ILE A 268 -16.91 -4.18 7.87
CA ILE A 268 -17.77 -3.75 6.75
C ILE A 268 -17.17 -4.12 5.38
N ASP A 269 -17.85 -3.81 4.29
CA ASP A 269 -17.25 -3.81 2.93
C ASP A 269 -16.41 -2.54 2.74
N TYR A 270 -15.08 -2.69 2.86
CA TYR A 270 -14.13 -1.57 2.77
C TYR A 270 -13.91 -1.10 1.34
N ASP A 271 -14.17 -1.92 0.32
CA ASP A 271 -14.12 -1.50 -1.08
C ASP A 271 -15.27 -0.52 -1.34
N GLN A 272 -16.50 -0.89 -0.93
CA GLN A 272 -17.65 0.00 -1.03
C GLN A 272 -17.46 1.27 -0.21
N PHE A 273 -16.96 1.16 1.02
CA PHE A 273 -16.70 2.30 1.90
C PHE A 273 -15.69 3.29 1.30
N CYS A 274 -14.66 2.80 0.61
CA CYS A 274 -13.67 3.63 -0.10
C CYS A 274 -14.12 4.03 -1.51
N GLY A 275 -15.36 3.73 -1.91
CA GLY A 275 -15.91 4.12 -3.20
C GLY A 275 -15.32 3.37 -4.40
N ILE A 276 -14.73 2.19 -4.16
CA ILE A 276 -14.25 1.31 -5.22
C ILE A 276 -15.43 0.50 -5.71
N GLN A 277 -15.85 0.76 -6.94
CA GLN A 277 -16.82 -0.07 -7.60
C GLN A 277 -16.17 -1.42 -7.95
N LYS A 278 -16.70 -2.52 -7.41
CA LYS A 278 -16.36 -3.84 -7.93
C LYS A 278 -16.68 -3.82 -9.42
N PRO A 279 -15.79 -4.33 -10.28
CA PRO A 279 -16.16 -4.56 -11.66
C PRO A 279 -17.48 -5.36 -11.63
N THR A 280 -18.56 -4.81 -12.13
CA THR A 280 -19.73 -5.63 -12.46
C THR A 280 -19.17 -6.79 -13.27
N GLU A 281 -19.47 -8.02 -12.87
CA GLU A 281 -19.13 -9.20 -13.63
C GLU A 281 -19.70 -9.00 -15.05
N VAL A 282 -18.88 -8.43 -15.88
CA VAL A 282 -19.08 -8.50 -17.31
C VAL A 282 -18.74 -9.95 -17.62
N GLY A 283 -19.73 -10.76 -17.86
CA GLY A 283 -19.56 -12.14 -18.28
C GLY A 283 -18.46 -12.25 -19.33
N PRO A 284 -17.85 -13.41 -19.53
CA PRO A 284 -16.68 -13.56 -20.38
C PRO A 284 -16.94 -12.81 -21.68
N LEU A 285 -16.13 -11.76 -21.92
CA LEU A 285 -16.16 -10.99 -23.16
C LEU A 285 -15.89 -12.03 -24.27
N GLU A 286 -16.94 -12.43 -24.97
CA GLU A 286 -16.77 -13.15 -26.23
C GLU A 286 -15.84 -12.29 -27.07
N VAL A 287 -14.66 -12.83 -27.34
CA VAL A 287 -13.70 -12.24 -28.27
C VAL A 287 -14.36 -12.29 -29.64
N ALA A 288 -15.12 -11.23 -29.95
CA ALA A 288 -15.63 -11.04 -31.29
C ALA A 288 -14.41 -10.84 -32.20
N SER A 289 -14.08 -11.90 -32.91
CA SER A 289 -13.19 -11.86 -34.05
C SER A 289 -13.80 -10.92 -35.09
N HIS A 290 -12.94 -10.03 -35.60
CA HIS A 290 -13.11 -9.10 -36.71
C HIS A 290 -13.50 -7.66 -36.33
N GLY A 291 -12.54 -6.78 -36.64
CA GLY A 291 -12.54 -5.35 -36.51
C GLY A 291 -13.79 -4.60 -36.96
N ASN A 292 -14.65 -4.31 -36.03
CA ASN A 292 -15.67 -3.30 -36.22
C ASN A 292 -15.62 -2.28 -35.08
N VAL A 293 -15.13 -1.08 -35.37
CA VAL A 293 -14.94 0.05 -34.44
C VAL A 293 -16.28 0.57 -33.85
N ALA A 294 -17.40 0.00 -34.27
CA ALA A 294 -18.75 0.47 -33.94
C ALA A 294 -19.23 0.11 -32.52
N ASN A 295 -18.57 -0.80 -31.78
CA ASN A 295 -19.03 -1.26 -30.45
C ASN A 295 -17.87 -1.33 -29.44
N LEU A 296 -17.19 -0.18 -29.19
CA LEU A 296 -16.23 -0.10 -28.10
C LEU A 296 -16.97 -0.07 -26.75
N PRO A 297 -16.43 -0.75 -25.70
CA PRO A 297 -16.93 -0.55 -24.35
C PRO A 297 -16.91 0.94 -23.98
N VAL A 298 -17.90 1.41 -23.23
CA VAL A 298 -18.02 2.81 -22.85
C VAL A 298 -18.00 2.92 -21.33
N VAL A 299 -17.08 3.73 -20.81
CA VAL A 299 -17.00 4.06 -19.38
C VAL A 299 -17.24 5.55 -19.21
N ASP A 300 -18.22 5.92 -18.41
CA ASP A 300 -18.64 7.32 -18.17
C ASP A 300 -18.89 8.11 -19.48
N GLY A 301 -19.39 7.43 -20.49
CA GLY A 301 -19.65 8.03 -21.80
C GLY A 301 -18.39 8.25 -22.66
N ILE A 302 -17.25 7.67 -22.31
CA ILE A 302 -16.00 7.67 -23.09
C ILE A 302 -15.74 6.27 -23.64
N PRO A 303 -15.63 6.09 -24.97
CA PRO A 303 -15.26 4.81 -25.59
C PRO A 303 -13.85 4.38 -25.17
N GLN A 304 -13.71 3.08 -24.87
CA GLN A 304 -12.45 2.45 -24.43
C GLN A 304 -11.81 1.71 -25.61
N LEU A 305 -10.70 2.20 -26.11
CA LEU A 305 -9.93 1.56 -27.17
C LEU A 305 -8.85 0.67 -26.52
N SER A 306 -8.76 -0.60 -26.89
CA SER A 306 -7.67 -1.45 -26.40
C SER A 306 -6.34 -1.13 -27.09
N VAL A 307 -5.24 -1.48 -26.47
CA VAL A 307 -3.90 -1.27 -27.07
C VAL A 307 -3.71 -2.09 -28.34
N GLU A 308 -4.29 -3.29 -28.39
CA GLU A 308 -4.26 -4.16 -29.56
C GLU A 308 -5.08 -3.55 -30.73
N GLN A 309 -6.24 -2.99 -30.43
CA GLN A 309 -7.08 -2.30 -31.43
C GLN A 309 -6.38 -1.07 -31.98
N LEU A 310 -5.74 -0.25 -31.11
CA LEU A 310 -4.95 0.88 -31.58
C LEU A 310 -3.80 0.43 -32.48
N LYS A 311 -3.04 -0.61 -32.08
CA LYS A 311 -1.95 -1.17 -32.89
C LYS A 311 -2.43 -1.62 -34.25
N GLN A 312 -3.52 -2.38 -34.32
CA GLN A 312 -4.10 -2.87 -35.57
C GLN A 312 -4.48 -1.72 -36.51
N ARG A 313 -5.05 -0.63 -35.97
CA ARG A 313 -5.39 0.57 -36.72
C ARG A 313 -4.16 1.27 -37.28
N LEU A 314 -3.13 1.46 -36.44
CA LEU A 314 -1.86 2.08 -36.85
C LEU A 314 -1.18 1.25 -37.97
N ASP A 315 -1.19 -0.10 -37.87
CA ASP A 315 -0.64 -1.00 -38.87
C ASP A 315 -1.44 -0.96 -40.20
N ALA A 316 -2.73 -0.70 -40.10
CA ALA A 316 -3.59 -0.49 -41.29
C ALA A 316 -3.41 0.90 -41.93
N GLY A 317 -2.52 1.76 -41.40
CA GLY A 317 -2.22 3.10 -41.90
C GLY A 317 -3.12 4.21 -41.35
N ASP A 318 -3.99 3.91 -40.39
CA ASP A 318 -4.78 4.92 -39.68
C ASP A 318 -3.87 5.79 -38.78
N LYS A 319 -4.16 7.09 -38.70
CA LYS A 319 -3.32 8.06 -37.98
C LYS A 319 -4.18 8.92 -37.04
N PRO A 320 -4.81 8.33 -36.02
CA PRO A 320 -5.55 9.10 -35.03
C PRO A 320 -4.57 10.04 -34.29
N PHE A 321 -5.07 11.21 -33.85
CA PHE A 321 -4.28 12.06 -32.98
C PHE A 321 -4.19 11.39 -31.60
N ILE A 322 -2.98 11.04 -31.17
CA ILE A 322 -2.73 10.44 -29.87
C ILE A 322 -2.22 11.52 -28.92
N LEU A 323 -2.76 11.61 -27.72
CA LEU A 323 -2.37 12.56 -26.67
C LEU A 323 -1.89 11.84 -25.43
N ASP A 324 -0.66 12.11 -25.02
CA ASP A 324 -0.12 11.65 -23.75
C ASP A 324 -0.45 12.66 -22.64
N VAL A 325 -1.07 12.21 -21.56
CA VAL A 325 -1.44 13.09 -20.43
C VAL A 325 -0.68 12.78 -19.15
N ARG A 326 0.48 12.11 -19.28
CA ARG A 326 1.40 11.81 -18.16
C ARG A 326 2.25 13.03 -17.82
N GLU A 327 3.10 12.87 -16.81
CA GLU A 327 4.07 13.91 -16.44
C GLU A 327 5.34 13.84 -17.30
N PRO A 328 6.09 14.95 -17.46
CA PRO A 328 7.30 14.99 -18.30
C PRO A 328 8.37 13.95 -17.94
N HIS A 329 8.54 13.64 -16.66
CA HIS A 329 9.50 12.63 -16.21
C HIS A 329 9.07 11.20 -16.60
N GLU A 330 7.77 10.91 -16.66
CA GLU A 330 7.24 9.62 -17.14
C GLU A 330 7.45 9.47 -18.65
N TYR A 331 7.24 10.56 -19.38
CA TYR A 331 7.46 10.62 -20.82
C TYR A 331 8.94 10.36 -21.21
N GLN A 332 9.88 10.81 -20.37
CA GLN A 332 11.32 10.58 -20.57
C GLN A 332 11.69 9.09 -20.40
N ILE A 333 10.98 8.34 -19.56
CA ILE A 333 11.24 6.91 -19.34
C ILE A 333 10.87 6.11 -20.60
N VAL A 334 9.68 6.35 -21.11
CA VAL A 334 9.12 5.69 -22.29
C VAL A 334 7.99 6.53 -22.85
N ASN A 335 7.86 6.60 -24.18
CA ASN A 335 6.76 7.30 -24.83
C ASN A 335 6.42 6.65 -26.19
N LEU A 336 5.24 6.97 -26.71
CA LEU A 336 4.78 6.54 -28.04
C LEU A 336 5.02 7.60 -29.12
N GLY A 337 5.84 8.61 -28.86
CA GLY A 337 6.05 9.75 -29.76
C GLY A 337 4.86 10.73 -29.84
N ALA A 338 3.86 10.58 -28.97
CA ALA A 338 2.68 11.42 -28.93
C ALA A 338 2.99 12.77 -28.26
N PRO A 339 2.30 13.87 -28.66
CA PRO A 339 2.35 15.13 -27.92
C PRO A 339 1.98 14.95 -26.44
N LEU A 340 2.69 15.67 -25.56
CA LEU A 340 2.53 15.60 -24.11
C LEU A 340 1.84 16.86 -23.57
N ILE A 341 0.68 16.67 -22.94
CA ILE A 341 0.03 17.70 -22.12
C ILE A 341 -0.39 17.06 -20.80
N PRO A 342 0.35 17.29 -19.70
CA PRO A 342 0.02 16.71 -18.41
C PRO A 342 -1.43 16.98 -18.00
N VAL A 343 -2.10 15.96 -17.43
CA VAL A 343 -3.53 16.06 -17.09
C VAL A 343 -3.85 17.27 -16.21
N GLY A 344 -2.94 17.64 -15.29
CA GLY A 344 -3.06 18.82 -14.44
C GLY A 344 -3.02 20.16 -15.19
N GLN A 345 -2.42 20.18 -16.39
CA GLN A 345 -2.28 21.38 -17.23
C GLN A 345 -3.29 21.39 -18.38
N LEU A 346 -4.02 20.31 -18.61
CA LEU A 346 -4.85 20.12 -19.80
C LEU A 346 -5.87 21.24 -19.99
N LYS A 347 -6.54 21.69 -18.93
CA LYS A 347 -7.55 22.77 -19.02
C LYS A 347 -6.95 24.09 -19.52
N GLN A 348 -5.72 24.39 -19.14
CA GLN A 348 -5.03 25.65 -19.53
C GLN A 348 -4.42 25.54 -20.93
N ARG A 349 -4.03 24.35 -21.35
CA ARG A 349 -3.31 24.09 -22.60
C ARG A 349 -4.16 23.41 -23.67
N ILE A 350 -5.47 23.34 -23.48
CA ILE A 350 -6.40 22.68 -24.41
C ILE A 350 -6.35 23.31 -25.82
N GLY A 351 -6.02 24.60 -25.93
CA GLY A 351 -5.84 25.31 -27.20
C GLY A 351 -4.59 24.91 -27.99
N GLU A 352 -3.68 24.14 -27.37
CA GLU A 352 -2.47 23.61 -28.06
C GLU A 352 -2.78 22.32 -28.83
N ILE A 353 -3.97 21.73 -28.65
CA ILE A 353 -4.38 20.51 -29.38
C ILE A 353 -4.65 20.88 -30.85
N PRO A 354 -3.85 20.33 -31.80
CA PRO A 354 -3.84 20.80 -33.17
C PRO A 354 -4.97 20.21 -34.05
N VAL A 355 -5.95 19.54 -33.46
CA VAL A 355 -7.04 18.88 -34.17
C VAL A 355 -8.39 19.54 -33.86
N GLY A 356 -9.32 19.49 -34.83
CA GLY A 356 -10.65 20.03 -34.68
C GLY A 356 -11.51 19.25 -33.68
N LYS A 357 -12.53 19.89 -33.12
CA LYS A 357 -13.37 19.29 -32.06
C LYS A 357 -14.13 18.03 -32.49
N GLY A 358 -14.31 17.81 -33.78
CA GLY A 358 -14.95 16.62 -34.36
C GLY A 358 -13.94 15.51 -34.71
N GLU A 359 -12.65 15.83 -34.74
CA GLU A 359 -11.61 14.86 -35.08
C GLU A 359 -11.33 13.90 -33.91
N GLU A 360 -10.80 12.72 -34.25
CA GLU A 360 -10.54 11.70 -33.26
C GLU A 360 -9.31 12.01 -32.41
N ILE A 361 -9.45 11.91 -31.09
CA ILE A 361 -8.36 11.98 -30.12
C ILE A 361 -8.34 10.69 -29.32
N VAL A 362 -7.22 9.97 -29.35
CA VAL A 362 -6.93 8.84 -28.46
C VAL A 362 -6.06 9.31 -27.33
N VAL A 363 -6.60 9.32 -26.12
CA VAL A 363 -5.88 9.80 -24.93
C VAL A 363 -5.28 8.63 -24.18
N HIS A 364 -4.01 8.70 -23.82
CA HIS A 364 -3.37 7.68 -23.00
C HIS A 364 -2.60 8.26 -21.79
N CYS A 365 -2.44 7.42 -20.79
CA CYS A 365 -1.56 7.66 -19.65
C CYS A 365 -0.77 6.38 -19.31
N LYS A 366 -0.42 6.16 -18.04
CA LYS A 366 0.27 4.93 -17.61
C LYS A 366 -0.63 3.70 -17.78
N THR A 367 -1.83 3.72 -17.16
CA THR A 367 -2.74 2.54 -17.08
C THR A 367 -4.16 2.78 -17.58
N GLY A 368 -4.53 4.02 -17.94
CA GLY A 368 -5.87 4.37 -18.43
C GLY A 368 -6.70 5.29 -17.51
N GLY A 369 -6.41 5.37 -16.21
CA GLY A 369 -7.20 6.14 -15.24
C GLY A 369 -7.10 7.67 -15.42
N ARG A 370 -5.88 8.22 -15.54
CA ARG A 370 -5.67 9.66 -15.79
C ARG A 370 -6.19 10.08 -17.17
N SER A 371 -6.00 9.23 -18.17
CA SER A 371 -6.52 9.49 -19.53
C SER A 371 -8.04 9.45 -19.59
N GLN A 372 -8.71 8.63 -18.77
CA GLN A 372 -10.17 8.67 -18.63
C GLN A 372 -10.64 10.04 -18.12
N LYS A 373 -10.02 10.58 -17.06
CA LYS A 373 -10.31 11.92 -16.53
C LYS A 373 -10.04 13.02 -17.58
N ALA A 374 -8.94 12.90 -18.30
CA ALA A 374 -8.58 13.82 -19.38
C ALA A 374 -9.59 13.77 -20.53
N SER A 375 -10.06 12.58 -20.92
CA SER A 375 -11.08 12.40 -21.94
C SER A 375 -12.41 13.06 -21.57
N LEU A 376 -12.82 12.95 -20.31
CA LEU A 376 -14.00 13.66 -19.79
C LEU A 376 -13.83 15.19 -19.87
N ALA A 377 -12.65 15.70 -19.50
CA ALA A 377 -12.35 17.14 -19.58
C ALA A 377 -12.35 17.65 -21.04
N LEU A 378 -11.80 16.88 -21.97
CA LEU A 378 -11.86 17.19 -23.42
C LEU A 378 -13.30 17.20 -23.94
N LYS A 379 -14.10 16.21 -23.57
CA LYS A 379 -15.52 16.15 -23.93
C LYS A 379 -16.29 17.36 -23.39
N ALA A 380 -16.06 17.74 -22.14
CA ALA A 380 -16.64 18.95 -21.55
C ALA A 380 -16.19 20.24 -22.25
N ALA A 381 -15.02 20.27 -22.86
CA ALA A 381 -14.50 21.36 -23.67
C ALA A 381 -15.03 21.36 -25.16
N GLY A 382 -15.88 20.39 -25.49
CA GLY A 382 -16.58 20.32 -26.79
C GLY A 382 -15.91 19.41 -27.82
N PHE A 383 -14.90 18.59 -27.46
CA PHE A 383 -14.42 17.56 -28.37
C PHE A 383 -15.38 16.37 -28.36
N THR A 384 -15.86 15.96 -29.53
CA THR A 384 -16.97 15.00 -29.67
C THR A 384 -16.49 13.57 -29.93
N ASN A 385 -15.26 13.39 -30.39
CA ASN A 385 -14.71 12.08 -30.76
C ASN A 385 -13.43 11.75 -29.93
N VAL A 386 -13.61 11.59 -28.61
CA VAL A 386 -12.51 11.29 -27.68
C VAL A 386 -12.61 9.85 -27.23
N LYS A 387 -11.51 9.12 -27.27
CA LYS A 387 -11.37 7.74 -26.82
C LYS A 387 -10.28 7.62 -25.77
N ASN A 388 -10.50 6.77 -24.77
CA ASN A 388 -9.48 6.42 -23.80
C ASN A 388 -8.75 5.17 -24.25
N LEU A 389 -7.40 5.18 -24.20
CA LEU A 389 -6.59 3.98 -24.43
C LEU A 389 -6.58 3.16 -23.14
N ALA A 390 -7.40 2.11 -23.11
CA ALA A 390 -7.48 1.18 -21.96
C ALA A 390 -6.16 0.42 -21.79
N GLY A 391 -5.65 0.39 -20.55
CA GLY A 391 -4.34 -0.17 -20.23
C GLY A 391 -3.17 0.79 -20.44
N GLY A 392 -3.36 1.88 -21.16
CA GLY A 392 -2.34 2.92 -21.36
C GLY A 392 -1.01 2.39 -21.92
N ILE A 393 0.09 3.08 -21.59
CA ILE A 393 1.44 2.67 -22.06
C ILE A 393 1.92 1.36 -21.42
N THR A 394 1.46 1.03 -20.21
CA THR A 394 1.75 -0.26 -19.57
C THR A 394 1.16 -1.40 -20.37
N GLY A 395 -0.13 -1.30 -20.73
CA GLY A 395 -0.79 -2.29 -21.59
C GLY A 395 -0.13 -2.39 -22.98
N TRP A 396 0.34 -1.27 -23.51
CA TRP A 396 1.09 -1.27 -24.77
C TRP A 396 2.41 -2.04 -24.66
N ALA A 397 3.20 -1.81 -23.60
CA ALA A 397 4.43 -2.54 -23.33
C ALA A 397 4.20 -4.03 -23.07
N ASP A 398 3.06 -4.41 -22.48
CA ASP A 398 2.75 -5.80 -22.19
C ASP A 398 2.35 -6.60 -23.44
N LYS A 399 1.54 -5.99 -24.30
CA LYS A 399 0.81 -6.73 -25.35
C LYS A 399 1.24 -6.40 -26.77
N VAL A 400 1.81 -5.21 -26.99
CA VAL A 400 2.13 -4.68 -28.32
C VAL A 400 3.63 -4.62 -28.56
N ASP A 401 4.37 -3.99 -27.68
CA ASP A 401 5.82 -3.82 -27.83
C ASP A 401 6.53 -4.13 -26.50
N LYS A 402 6.94 -5.38 -26.35
CA LYS A 402 7.64 -5.88 -25.15
C LYS A 402 9.05 -5.33 -24.98
N SER A 403 9.59 -4.60 -25.96
CA SER A 403 10.88 -3.94 -25.86
C SER A 403 10.83 -2.64 -25.06
N LEU A 404 9.63 -2.07 -24.86
CA LEU A 404 9.46 -0.85 -24.11
C LEU A 404 9.62 -1.11 -22.60
N PRO A 405 10.36 -0.21 -21.89
CA PRO A 405 10.53 -0.34 -20.45
C PRO A 405 9.18 -0.17 -19.72
N LYS A 406 8.99 -0.96 -18.69
CA LYS A 406 7.87 -0.86 -17.74
C LYS A 406 8.33 -0.10 -16.50
N TYR A 407 7.49 0.78 -15.95
CA TYR A 407 7.84 1.60 -14.80
C TYR A 407 6.66 1.78 -13.85
#